data_02d17ced48f19828a0dcb9a52c9d3b7a
#
_entry.id   02d17ced48f19828a0dcb9a52c9d3b7a
#
_cell.length_a   1.000
_cell.length_b   1.000
_cell.length_c   1.000
_cell.angle_alpha   90.00
_cell.angle_beta   90.00
_cell.angle_gamma   90.00
#
_symmetry.space_group_name_H-M   'P 1'
#
loop_
_entity.id
_entity.type
_entity.pdbx_description
1 polymer ?
#
loop_
_entity_poly.entity_id
_entity_poly.type
_entity_poly.pdbx_seq_one_letter_code
_entity_poly.pdbx_strand_id
1 'polypeptide(L)'
;TSVDVLGCELAGSIKSVIALAVGVSIGLGFGENTQAMLITRGLNEVARLCAAHNADPLSAAGLAGMGDLVASCGSSLSRNRTFGEVLGRSGSMETARKEVAKTVEGVASSSAILELAHRVGVEVPVIEAVADVVSGSITPTEALDRLMEITTKAENFIR
;
A
#
# COMPACT_ATOMS: atom_id res chain seq x y z
N THR A 1 19.83 13.18 5.44
CA THR A 1 18.83 13.70 6.39
C THR A 1 17.82 14.51 5.61
N SER A 2 16.55 14.11 5.62
CA SER A 2 15.46 14.95 5.10
C SER A 2 15.07 15.98 6.15
N VAL A 3 14.74 17.20 5.71
CA VAL A 3 14.14 18.24 6.56
C VAL A 3 12.60 18.16 6.52
N ASP A 4 12.05 17.36 5.58
CA ASP A 4 10.62 17.11 5.45
C ASP A 4 10.19 15.95 6.35
N VAL A 5 9.92 16.24 7.61
CA VAL A 5 9.50 15.26 8.61
C VAL A 5 8.13 14.68 8.23
N LEU A 6 7.19 15.53 7.81
CA LEU A 6 5.82 15.09 7.48
C LEU A 6 5.80 14.14 6.29
N GLY A 7 6.53 14.44 5.22
CA GLY A 7 6.64 13.55 4.07
C GLY A 7 7.26 12.20 4.43
N CYS A 8 8.28 12.18 5.28
CA CYS A 8 8.88 10.93 5.78
C CYS A 8 7.90 10.12 6.63
N GLU A 9 7.11 10.74 7.49
CA GLU A 9 6.11 10.06 8.33
C GLU A 9 4.97 9.49 7.49
N LEU A 10 4.45 10.25 6.52
CA LEU A 10 3.43 9.78 5.58
C LEU A 10 3.95 8.58 4.79
N ALA A 11 5.13 8.69 4.18
CA ALA A 11 5.73 7.60 3.42
C ALA A 11 5.93 6.35 4.29
N GLY A 12 6.45 6.52 5.51
CA GLY A 12 6.68 5.44 6.46
C GLY A 12 5.39 4.72 6.89
N SER A 13 4.29 5.42 7.05
CA SER A 13 3.00 4.84 7.41
C SER A 13 2.36 4.10 6.23
N ILE A 14 2.36 4.73 5.05
CA ILE A 14 1.69 4.22 3.86
C ILE A 14 2.42 3.01 3.26
N LYS A 15 3.75 2.93 3.35
CA LYS A 15 4.53 1.79 2.86
C LYS A 15 4.02 0.44 3.39
N SER A 16 3.56 0.41 4.64
CA SER A 16 3.05 -0.81 5.29
C SER A 16 1.77 -1.31 4.61
N VAL A 17 0.91 -0.40 4.16
CA VAL A 17 -0.32 -0.72 3.42
C VAL A 17 0.03 -1.22 2.01
N ILE A 18 0.97 -0.57 1.33
CA ILE A 18 1.40 -0.99 -0.02
C ILE A 18 2.09 -2.35 0.04
N ALA A 19 2.95 -2.60 1.04
CA ALA A 19 3.59 -3.90 1.22
C ALA A 19 2.58 -5.02 1.47
N LEU A 20 1.47 -4.74 2.16
CA LEU A 20 0.36 -5.68 2.33
C LEU A 20 -0.32 -5.97 0.98
N ALA A 21 -0.61 -4.96 0.16
CA ALA A 21 -1.17 -5.14 -1.18
C ALA A 21 -0.28 -6.01 -2.08
N VAL A 22 1.05 -5.75 -2.06
CA VAL A 22 2.03 -6.57 -2.78
C VAL A 22 2.01 -8.01 -2.27
N GLY A 23 1.95 -8.22 -0.97
CA GLY A 23 1.81 -9.55 -0.38
C GLY A 23 0.55 -10.26 -0.88
N VAL A 24 -0.60 -9.59 -0.92
CA VAL A 24 -1.85 -10.13 -1.45
C VAL A 24 -1.68 -10.61 -2.90
N SER A 25 -1.05 -9.81 -3.76
CA SER A 25 -0.81 -10.18 -5.14
C SER A 25 0.07 -11.44 -5.26
N ILE A 26 1.09 -11.57 -4.40
CA ILE A 26 1.94 -12.78 -4.34
C ILE A 26 1.12 -13.99 -3.90
N GLY A 27 0.30 -13.86 -2.86
CA GLY A 27 -0.56 -14.93 -2.36
C GLY A 27 -1.59 -15.42 -3.37
N LEU A 28 -2.05 -14.54 -4.25
CA LEU A 28 -2.92 -14.86 -5.39
C LEU A 28 -2.18 -15.47 -6.59
N GLY A 29 -0.84 -15.57 -6.53
CA GLY A 29 -0.02 -16.17 -7.59
C GLY A 29 0.39 -15.21 -8.71
N PHE A 30 0.25 -13.91 -8.52
CA PHE A 30 0.67 -12.92 -9.51
C PHE A 30 2.19 -12.68 -9.46
N GLY A 31 2.78 -12.44 -10.63
CA GLY A 31 4.22 -12.27 -10.80
C GLY A 31 4.73 -10.86 -10.52
N GLU A 32 6.01 -10.66 -10.78
CA GLU A 32 6.77 -9.45 -10.47
C GLU A 32 6.22 -8.18 -11.15
N ASN A 33 5.64 -8.30 -12.35
CA ASN A 33 5.05 -7.16 -13.05
C ASN A 33 3.87 -6.55 -12.26
N THR A 34 3.03 -7.39 -11.66
CA THR A 34 1.93 -6.92 -10.82
C THR A 34 2.45 -6.27 -9.53
N GLN A 35 3.49 -6.84 -8.94
CA GLN A 35 4.14 -6.26 -7.77
C GLN A 35 4.74 -4.88 -8.10
N ALA A 36 5.45 -4.76 -9.23
CA ALA A 36 6.01 -3.50 -9.69
C ALA A 36 4.93 -2.44 -9.95
N MET A 37 3.80 -2.85 -10.56
CA MET A 37 2.64 -1.98 -10.77
C MET A 37 2.08 -1.45 -9.44
N LEU A 38 1.88 -2.31 -8.45
CA LEU A 38 1.36 -1.92 -7.13
C LEU A 38 2.33 -0.98 -6.39
N ILE A 39 3.64 -1.25 -6.46
CA ILE A 39 4.67 -0.39 -5.88
C ILE A 39 4.64 0.99 -6.54
N THR A 40 4.62 1.05 -7.87
CA THR A 40 4.61 2.32 -8.62
C THR A 40 3.35 3.14 -8.32
N ARG A 41 2.17 2.50 -8.35
CA ARG A 41 0.91 3.17 -8.02
C ARG A 41 0.87 3.64 -6.58
N GLY A 42 1.27 2.80 -5.65
CA GLY A 42 1.32 3.15 -4.24
C GLY A 42 2.28 4.32 -3.97
N LEU A 43 3.43 4.36 -4.64
CA LEU A 43 4.36 5.48 -4.54
C LEU A 43 3.74 6.80 -5.04
N ASN A 44 2.96 6.74 -6.12
CA ASN A 44 2.22 7.90 -6.64
C ASN A 44 1.13 8.37 -5.65
N GLU A 45 0.47 7.45 -4.94
CA GLU A 45 -0.48 7.79 -3.88
C GLU A 45 0.21 8.51 -2.72
N VAL A 46 1.40 8.02 -2.30
CA VAL A 46 2.23 8.71 -1.29
C VAL A 46 2.56 10.13 -1.75
N ALA A 47 3.04 10.30 -2.99
CA ALA A 47 3.42 11.62 -3.51
C ALA A 47 2.24 12.59 -3.54
N ARG A 48 1.04 12.13 -3.97
CA ARG A 48 -0.18 12.95 -3.95
C ARG A 48 -0.61 13.35 -2.54
N LEU A 49 -0.52 12.42 -1.59
CA LEU A 49 -0.84 12.70 -0.19
C LEU A 49 0.16 13.68 0.42
N CYS A 50 1.45 13.54 0.13
CA CYS A 50 2.47 14.52 0.54
C CYS A 50 2.11 15.92 0.01
N ALA A 51 1.83 16.05 -1.28
CA ALA A 51 1.45 17.32 -1.89
C ALA A 51 0.20 17.95 -1.23
N ALA A 52 -0.84 17.16 -1.00
CA ALA A 52 -2.08 17.61 -0.38
C ALA A 52 -1.92 18.07 1.08
N HIS A 53 -0.90 17.55 1.76
CA HIS A 53 -0.56 17.92 3.15
C HIS A 53 0.57 18.94 3.26
N ASN A 54 0.97 19.61 2.16
CA ASN A 54 2.07 20.58 2.11
C ASN A 54 3.44 19.96 2.52
N ALA A 55 3.61 18.65 2.34
CA ALA A 55 4.89 17.97 2.40
C ALA A 55 5.52 17.90 1.01
N ASP A 56 6.83 17.66 0.93
CA ASP A 56 7.52 17.52 -0.34
C ASP A 56 7.19 16.18 -1.01
N PRO A 57 6.54 16.17 -2.19
CA PRO A 57 6.27 14.93 -2.93
C PRO A 57 7.54 14.14 -3.28
N LEU A 58 8.70 14.80 -3.40
CA LEU A 58 9.98 14.15 -3.64
C LEU A 58 10.46 13.32 -2.45
N SER A 59 9.94 13.54 -1.24
CA SER A 59 10.19 12.68 -0.09
C SER A 59 9.72 11.25 -0.34
N ALA A 60 8.67 11.04 -1.17
CA ALA A 60 8.24 9.73 -1.60
C ALA A 60 9.30 8.99 -2.44
N ALA A 61 10.10 9.69 -3.22
CA ALA A 61 11.16 9.11 -4.06
C ALA A 61 12.48 8.87 -3.31
N GLY A 62 12.60 9.36 -2.08
CA GLY A 62 13.79 9.21 -1.25
C GLY A 62 13.94 7.84 -0.58
N LEU A 63 14.99 7.71 0.26
CA LEU A 63 15.25 6.48 1.01
C LEU A 63 14.12 6.13 1.99
N ALA A 64 13.51 7.13 2.63
CA ALA A 64 12.40 6.93 3.56
C ALA A 64 11.08 6.59 2.84
N GLY A 65 10.96 6.90 1.55
CA GLY A 65 9.84 6.53 0.70
C GLY A 65 10.13 5.27 -0.11
N MET A 66 10.57 5.46 -1.37
CA MET A 66 10.81 4.36 -2.32
C MET A 66 11.79 3.31 -1.79
N GLY A 67 12.91 3.72 -1.17
CA GLY A 67 13.91 2.77 -0.70
C GLY A 67 13.35 1.78 0.32
N ASP A 68 12.67 2.30 1.34
CA ASP A 68 12.06 1.48 2.40
C ASP A 68 10.84 0.70 1.90
N LEU A 69 10.07 1.28 0.97
CA LEU A 69 8.94 0.60 0.33
C LEU A 69 9.40 -0.61 -0.47
N VAL A 70 10.40 -0.46 -1.35
CA VAL A 70 10.94 -1.57 -2.17
C VAL A 70 11.53 -2.66 -1.27
N ALA A 71 12.29 -2.28 -0.25
CA ALA A 71 12.83 -3.23 0.73
C ALA A 71 11.70 -3.99 1.47
N SER A 72 10.65 -3.28 1.88
CA SER A 72 9.50 -3.88 2.58
C SER A 72 8.69 -4.83 1.68
N CYS A 73 8.53 -4.48 0.41
CA CYS A 73 7.81 -5.31 -0.56
C CYS A 73 8.61 -6.55 -0.99
N GLY A 74 9.95 -6.42 -1.13
CA GLY A 74 10.82 -7.51 -1.56
C GLY A 74 11.18 -8.51 -0.46
N SER A 75 11.13 -8.10 0.81
CA SER A 75 11.61 -8.92 1.92
C SER A 75 10.53 -9.88 2.45
N SER A 76 10.87 -11.17 2.52
CA SER A 76 10.05 -12.17 3.22
C SER A 76 10.01 -11.96 4.75
N LEU A 77 10.88 -11.10 5.29
CA LEU A 77 10.86 -10.70 6.70
C LEU A 77 9.86 -9.58 6.99
N SER A 78 9.30 -8.95 5.95
CA SER A 78 8.27 -7.93 6.11
C SER A 78 6.96 -8.55 6.59
N ARG A 79 6.54 -8.19 7.78
CA ARG A 79 5.27 -8.65 8.38
C ARG A 79 4.06 -8.29 7.54
N ASN A 80 4.04 -7.07 6.99
CA ASN A 80 2.95 -6.60 6.14
C ASN A 80 2.86 -7.42 4.85
N ARG A 81 3.99 -7.64 4.15
CA ARG A 81 4.05 -8.47 2.96
C ARG A 81 3.64 -9.91 3.27
N THR A 82 4.20 -10.53 4.31
CA THR A 82 3.89 -11.92 4.70
C THR A 82 2.42 -12.08 5.07
N PHE A 83 1.85 -11.12 5.80
CA PHE A 83 0.42 -11.13 6.11
C PHE A 83 -0.44 -11.07 4.85
N GLY A 84 -0.10 -10.16 3.93
CA GLY A 84 -0.77 -10.05 2.64
C GLY A 84 -0.69 -11.36 1.83
N GLU A 85 0.48 -12.00 1.80
CA GLU A 85 0.68 -13.27 1.10
C GLU A 85 -0.22 -14.39 1.66
N VAL A 86 -0.31 -14.52 2.98
CA VAL A 86 -1.22 -15.48 3.60
C VAL A 86 -2.68 -15.12 3.30
N LEU A 87 -3.04 -13.84 3.39
CA LEU A 87 -4.38 -13.37 3.10
C LEU A 87 -4.79 -13.62 1.64
N GLY A 88 -3.91 -13.33 0.69
CA GLY A 88 -4.16 -13.63 -0.74
C GLY A 88 -4.35 -15.11 -1.01
N ARG A 89 -3.47 -15.95 -0.43
CA ARG A 89 -3.53 -17.41 -0.60
C ARG A 89 -4.76 -18.05 0.05
N SER A 90 -5.14 -17.59 1.24
CA SER A 90 -6.22 -18.20 2.04
C SER A 90 -7.59 -17.57 1.83
N GLY A 91 -7.64 -16.33 1.37
CA GLY A 91 -8.86 -15.52 1.33
C GLY A 91 -9.43 -15.18 2.72
N SER A 92 -8.69 -15.42 3.81
CA SER A 92 -9.19 -15.37 5.17
C SER A 92 -8.34 -14.50 6.08
N MET A 93 -8.92 -13.42 6.60
CA MET A 93 -8.33 -12.56 7.63
C MET A 93 -8.01 -13.34 8.91
N GLU A 94 -8.86 -14.30 9.29
CA GLU A 94 -8.65 -15.12 10.48
C GLU A 94 -7.39 -15.99 10.33
N THR A 95 -7.24 -16.64 9.17
CA THR A 95 -6.06 -17.46 8.86
C THR A 95 -4.79 -16.60 8.85
N ALA A 96 -4.83 -15.44 8.20
CA ALA A 96 -3.70 -14.53 8.16
C ALA A 96 -3.28 -14.04 9.56
N ARG A 97 -4.24 -13.74 10.44
CA ARG A 97 -3.97 -13.34 11.83
C ARG A 97 -3.39 -14.47 12.68
N LYS A 98 -3.78 -15.73 12.42
CA LYS A 98 -3.23 -16.90 13.11
C LYS A 98 -1.79 -17.20 12.69
N GLU A 99 -1.51 -17.15 11.38
CA GLU A 99 -0.17 -17.45 10.86
C GLU A 99 0.81 -16.32 11.17
N VAL A 100 0.37 -15.06 11.11
CA VAL A 100 1.19 -13.88 11.44
C VAL A 100 0.75 -13.32 12.80
N ALA A 101 1.17 -13.98 13.87
CA ALA A 101 0.77 -13.68 15.26
C ALA A 101 1.37 -12.38 15.83
N LYS A 102 1.81 -11.44 14.99
CA LYS A 102 2.41 -10.16 15.37
C LYS A 102 1.56 -9.01 14.83
N THR A 103 1.69 -7.84 15.44
CA THR A 103 1.05 -6.62 14.94
C THR A 103 1.47 -6.33 13.49
N VAL A 104 0.49 -6.13 12.63
CA VAL A 104 0.65 -5.79 11.21
C VAL A 104 0.17 -4.36 11.01
N GLU A 105 1.11 -3.46 10.83
CA GLU A 105 0.84 -2.01 10.78
C GLU A 105 -0.09 -1.65 9.62
N GLY A 106 0.09 -2.25 8.44
CA GLY A 106 -0.76 -2.01 7.28
C GLY A 106 -2.24 -2.35 7.51
N VAL A 107 -2.52 -3.37 8.33
CA VAL A 107 -3.90 -3.70 8.75
C VAL A 107 -4.44 -2.63 9.70
N ALA A 108 -3.64 -2.21 10.68
CA ALA A 108 -4.08 -1.25 11.69
C ALA A 108 -4.27 0.17 11.14
N SER A 109 -3.46 0.57 10.15
CA SER A 109 -3.42 1.95 9.64
C SER A 109 -4.23 2.19 8.36
N SER A 110 -4.61 1.15 7.61
CA SER A 110 -5.24 1.30 6.29
C SER A 110 -6.49 2.19 6.30
N SER A 111 -7.40 1.99 7.24
CA SER A 111 -8.64 2.80 7.34
C SER A 111 -8.36 4.26 7.71
N ALA A 112 -7.42 4.50 8.62
CA ALA A 112 -7.06 5.86 9.03
C ALA A 112 -6.38 6.64 7.90
N ILE A 113 -5.51 5.96 7.13
CA ILE A 113 -4.87 6.58 5.96
C ILE A 113 -5.89 6.86 4.85
N LEU A 114 -6.84 5.96 4.62
CA LEU A 114 -7.92 6.17 3.66
C LEU A 114 -8.79 7.38 4.07
N GLU A 115 -9.16 7.48 5.35
CA GLU A 115 -9.89 8.64 5.87
C GLU A 115 -9.12 9.94 5.70
N LEU A 116 -7.80 9.92 5.95
CA LEU A 116 -6.92 11.06 5.71
C LEU A 116 -6.96 11.51 4.25
N ALA A 117 -6.88 10.56 3.31
CA ALA A 117 -6.96 10.84 1.87
C ALA A 117 -8.30 11.46 1.48
N HIS A 118 -9.41 10.91 1.98
CA HIS A 118 -10.75 11.42 1.71
C HIS A 118 -10.93 12.87 2.21
N ARG A 119 -10.39 13.21 3.38
CA ARG A 119 -10.48 14.58 3.95
C ARG A 119 -9.82 15.64 3.07
N VAL A 120 -8.81 15.26 2.30
CA VAL A 120 -8.09 16.17 1.39
C VAL A 120 -8.44 15.95 -0.08
N GLY A 121 -9.41 15.06 -0.38
CA GLY A 121 -9.90 14.80 -1.73
C GLY A 121 -8.88 14.11 -2.64
N VAL A 122 -7.97 13.32 -2.09
CA VAL A 122 -6.96 12.58 -2.86
C VAL A 122 -7.44 11.15 -3.15
N GLU A 123 -7.41 10.76 -4.41
CA GLU A 123 -7.70 9.39 -4.83
C GLU A 123 -6.51 8.47 -4.49
N VAL A 124 -6.77 7.36 -3.78
CA VAL A 124 -5.77 6.42 -3.30
C VAL A 124 -6.22 4.96 -3.51
N PRO A 125 -6.37 4.54 -4.78
CA PRO A 125 -6.99 3.25 -5.10
C PRO A 125 -6.30 2.03 -4.50
N VAL A 126 -4.97 2.02 -4.34
CA VAL A 126 -4.27 0.88 -3.70
C VAL A 126 -4.59 0.83 -2.21
N ILE A 127 -4.55 1.98 -1.53
CA ILE A 127 -4.87 2.09 -0.10
C ILE A 127 -6.33 1.74 0.15
N GLU A 128 -7.26 2.23 -0.70
CA GLU A 128 -8.68 1.93 -0.63
C GLU A 128 -8.95 0.43 -0.79
N ALA A 129 -8.36 -0.21 -1.81
CA ALA A 129 -8.49 -1.65 -2.02
C ALA A 129 -8.01 -2.46 -0.81
N VAL A 130 -6.90 -2.07 -0.17
CA VAL A 130 -6.43 -2.73 1.06
C VAL A 130 -7.38 -2.51 2.21
N ALA A 131 -7.90 -1.30 2.42
CA ALA A 131 -8.85 -1.01 3.49
C ALA A 131 -10.14 -1.81 3.32
N ASP A 132 -10.66 -1.94 2.09
CA ASP A 132 -11.84 -2.74 1.77
C ASP A 132 -11.62 -4.24 2.04
N VAL A 133 -10.46 -4.78 1.68
CA VAL A 133 -10.12 -6.19 2.00
C VAL A 133 -9.99 -6.40 3.50
N VAL A 134 -9.33 -5.50 4.20
CA VAL A 134 -9.12 -5.58 5.66
C VAL A 134 -10.45 -5.49 6.42
N SER A 135 -11.39 -4.68 5.95
CA SER A 135 -12.74 -4.57 6.53
C SER A 135 -13.64 -5.76 6.16
N GLY A 136 -13.26 -6.56 5.16
CA GLY A 136 -14.07 -7.65 4.64
C GLY A 136 -15.17 -7.21 3.66
N SER A 137 -15.12 -5.97 3.18
CA SER A 137 -16.07 -5.44 2.20
C SER A 137 -15.92 -6.08 0.83
N ILE A 138 -14.70 -6.46 0.46
CA ILE A 138 -14.38 -7.18 -0.77
C ILE A 138 -13.35 -8.27 -0.51
N THR A 139 -13.27 -9.22 -1.42
CA THR A 139 -12.24 -10.29 -1.38
C THR A 139 -10.89 -9.78 -1.90
N PRO A 140 -9.77 -10.44 -1.55
CA PRO A 140 -8.46 -10.15 -2.14
C PRO A 140 -8.43 -10.19 -3.66
N THR A 141 -9.16 -11.12 -4.28
CA THR A 141 -9.26 -11.26 -5.74
C THR A 141 -9.99 -10.05 -6.35
N GLU A 142 -11.16 -9.69 -5.82
CA GLU A 142 -11.91 -8.51 -6.29
C GLU A 142 -11.11 -7.21 -6.16
N ALA A 143 -10.34 -7.06 -5.09
CA ALA A 143 -9.46 -5.91 -4.91
C ALA A 143 -8.41 -5.81 -6.02
N LEU A 144 -7.76 -6.93 -6.34
CA LEU A 144 -6.72 -6.93 -7.37
C LEU A 144 -7.33 -6.73 -8.77
N ASP A 145 -8.47 -7.35 -9.06
CA ASP A 145 -9.19 -7.15 -10.34
C ASP A 145 -9.53 -5.68 -10.56
N ARG A 146 -10.08 -5.00 -9.55
CA ARG A 146 -10.33 -3.54 -9.61
C ARG A 146 -9.06 -2.74 -9.92
N LEU A 147 -7.94 -3.09 -9.29
CA LEU A 147 -6.67 -2.40 -9.52
C LEU A 147 -6.12 -2.67 -10.93
N MET A 148 -6.36 -3.85 -11.48
CA MET A 148 -5.95 -4.18 -12.86
C MET A 148 -6.81 -3.48 -13.91
N GLU A 149 -8.11 -3.26 -13.64
CA GLU A 149 -9.05 -2.57 -14.52
C GLU A 149 -8.83 -1.04 -14.57
N ILE A 150 -8.18 -0.47 -13.57
CA ILE A 150 -7.79 0.94 -13.62
C ILE A 150 -6.79 1.10 -14.76
N THR A 151 -7.34 1.13 -15.98
CA THR A 151 -6.60 1.48 -17.18
C THR A 151 -5.93 2.82 -16.94
N THR A 152 -4.68 2.89 -17.27
CA THR A 152 -3.79 4.04 -17.33
C THR A 152 -4.49 5.33 -17.78
N LYS A 153 -5.33 5.92 -16.94
CA LYS A 153 -5.47 7.38 -16.94
C LYS A 153 -4.05 7.86 -16.74
N ALA A 154 -3.51 8.61 -17.73
CA ALA A 154 -2.13 9.01 -17.82
C ALA A 154 -1.46 9.09 -16.44
N GLU A 155 -0.33 8.41 -16.26
CA GLU A 155 0.50 8.49 -15.07
C GLU A 155 1.01 9.94 -14.92
N ASN A 156 0.10 10.83 -14.58
CA ASN A 156 0.43 12.22 -14.29
C ASN A 156 1.00 12.25 -12.89
N PHE A 157 2.31 12.20 -12.82
CA PHE A 157 3.12 12.26 -11.60
C PHE A 157 2.89 13.55 -10.85
N ILE A 158 2.21 14.50 -11.07
CA ILE A 158 1.90 15.77 -10.37
C ILE A 158 1.30 16.75 -11.39
N ARG A 159 0.08 17.17 -11.18
CA ARG A 159 -0.35 18.48 -11.61
C ARG A 159 -0.45 19.39 -10.40
#